data_e31bc437797a5eb39d7de862e5739537
#
_entry.id   e31bc437797a5eb39d7de862e5739537
#
_cell.length_a   1.000
_cell.length_b   1.000
_cell.length_c   1.000
_cell.angle_alpha   90.00
_cell.angle_beta   90.00
_cell.angle_gamma   90.00
#
_symmetry.space_group_name_H-M   'P 1'
#
loop_
_entity.id
_entity.type
_entity.pdbx_description
1 polymer ?
#
loop_
_entity_poly.entity_id
_entity_poly.type
_entity_poly.pdbx_seq_one_letter_code
_entity_poly.pdbx_strand_id
1 'polypeptide(L)'
;MKKILKTLALSLLFIPFIAGCKAPVFYEIMRDVAPEEATVNGVITSITRYKFGTEEKLVTFSSDGLIWKDAAGTAHGQWSCFPNSNQLSGKIIKTAADKSNLYVVTITFHEDVEKGLNLPDAATLWWYDNNNEKWSEVSTPELLPGNFNIFCTNDVDNDNRSAYLRIDDKVYKLNGKDFPTSEKTTGNYNSVVSGDIFFESTASVKNGNYIYWGEGSKLYYSNDTSNPKAEGKKTLALDAGTDISCLAVTSDSILIGRGDFSNSLISKGGIAKTSLKDGIPGNSLESFSTNATSQLASVYQIYTLLVADPNETELNASIYASMGFKGSGSSTSVSYDNIGLWSYYPARGNWNRE
;
A
#
# COMPACT_ATOMS: atom_id res chain seq x y z
N MET A 1 -42.26 -40.70 -40.73
CA MET A 1 -42.44 -39.27 -40.44
C MET A 1 -42.91 -38.95 -39.02
N LYS A 2 -43.99 -39.57 -38.44
CA LYS A 2 -44.48 -39.24 -37.08
C LYS A 2 -43.48 -39.46 -35.92
N LYS A 3 -42.53 -40.42 -36.03
CA LYS A 3 -41.52 -40.67 -34.99
C LYS A 3 -40.40 -39.62 -34.99
N ILE A 4 -40.01 -39.14 -36.16
CA ILE A 4 -38.96 -38.12 -36.32
C ILE A 4 -39.44 -36.77 -35.79
N LEU A 5 -40.72 -36.44 -36.01
CA LEU A 5 -41.30 -35.19 -35.50
C LEU A 5 -41.41 -35.15 -33.97
N LYS A 6 -41.63 -36.29 -33.30
CA LYS A 6 -41.68 -36.38 -31.84
C LYS A 6 -40.29 -36.21 -31.21
N THR A 7 -39.24 -36.74 -31.86
CA THR A 7 -37.86 -36.62 -31.39
C THR A 7 -37.37 -35.17 -31.54
N LEU A 8 -37.72 -34.50 -32.65
CA LEU A 8 -37.38 -33.10 -32.91
C LEU A 8 -38.09 -32.14 -31.93
N ALA A 9 -39.38 -32.43 -31.62
CA ALA A 9 -40.13 -31.63 -30.63
C ALA A 9 -39.57 -31.78 -29.21
N LEU A 10 -39.07 -32.98 -28.86
CA LEU A 10 -38.48 -33.22 -27.54
C LEU A 10 -37.12 -32.56 -27.40
N SER A 11 -36.30 -32.51 -28.47
CA SER A 11 -35.00 -31.82 -28.46
C SER A 11 -35.13 -30.29 -28.44
N LEU A 12 -36.17 -29.73 -29.09
CA LEU A 12 -36.47 -28.29 -29.01
C LEU A 12 -36.99 -27.84 -27.65
N LEU A 13 -37.59 -28.73 -26.85
CA LEU A 13 -38.03 -28.42 -25.49
C LEU A 13 -36.86 -28.42 -24.49
N PHE A 14 -35.76 -29.12 -24.76
CA PHE A 14 -34.57 -29.14 -23.91
C PHE A 14 -33.59 -27.98 -24.16
N ILE A 15 -33.65 -27.34 -25.32
CA ILE A 15 -32.74 -26.22 -25.66
C ILE A 15 -32.98 -25.01 -24.74
N PRO A 16 -34.22 -24.58 -24.40
CA PRO A 16 -34.40 -23.47 -23.47
C PRO A 16 -33.99 -23.80 -22.02
N PHE A 17 -33.98 -25.10 -21.63
CA PHE A 17 -33.51 -25.48 -20.29
C PHE A 17 -32.00 -25.42 -20.14
N ILE A 18 -31.24 -25.64 -21.19
CA ILE A 18 -29.77 -25.53 -21.17
C ILE A 18 -29.33 -24.05 -21.32
N ALA A 19 -30.10 -23.27 -22.09
CA ALA A 19 -29.86 -21.82 -22.20
C ALA A 19 -30.34 -21.04 -20.95
N GLY A 20 -31.32 -21.55 -20.22
CA GLY A 20 -31.83 -20.94 -18.99
C GLY A 20 -30.98 -21.17 -17.74
N CYS A 21 -30.03 -22.12 -17.78
CA CYS A 21 -29.10 -22.35 -16.65
C CYS A 21 -27.95 -21.36 -16.60
N LYS A 22 -27.86 -20.44 -17.52
CA LYS A 22 -27.09 -19.18 -17.36
C LYS A 22 -28.00 -18.07 -16.84
N ALA A 23 -28.85 -18.39 -15.89
CA ALA A 23 -29.71 -17.39 -15.28
C ALA A 23 -28.78 -16.37 -14.57
N PRO A 24 -28.93 -15.07 -14.86
CA PRO A 24 -28.23 -13.99 -14.16
C PRO A 24 -28.30 -14.11 -12.65
N VAL A 25 -29.42 -14.65 -12.15
CA VAL A 25 -29.69 -14.89 -10.73
C VAL A 25 -28.67 -15.84 -10.06
N PHE A 26 -28.22 -16.92 -10.74
CA PHE A 26 -27.19 -17.79 -10.17
C PHE A 26 -25.80 -17.15 -10.18
N TYR A 27 -25.52 -16.34 -11.18
CA TYR A 27 -24.28 -15.58 -11.24
C TYR A 27 -24.25 -14.48 -10.17
N GLU A 28 -25.38 -13.80 -9.96
CA GLU A 28 -25.52 -12.79 -8.90
C GLU A 28 -25.43 -13.42 -7.51
N ILE A 29 -26.10 -14.56 -7.27
CA ILE A 29 -26.02 -15.29 -5.99
C ILE A 29 -24.60 -15.81 -5.74
N MET A 30 -23.91 -16.32 -6.76
CA MET A 30 -22.51 -16.76 -6.62
C MET A 30 -21.57 -15.59 -6.37
N ARG A 31 -21.82 -14.43 -6.99
CA ARG A 31 -21.08 -13.21 -6.75
C ARG A 31 -21.28 -12.66 -5.34
N ASP A 32 -22.50 -12.78 -4.81
CA ASP A 32 -22.86 -12.31 -3.46
C ASP A 32 -22.40 -13.28 -2.35
N VAL A 33 -22.06 -14.52 -2.68
CA VAL A 33 -21.70 -15.57 -1.70
C VAL A 33 -20.23 -15.97 -1.76
N ALA A 34 -19.57 -15.82 -2.89
CA ALA A 34 -18.12 -16.05 -3.00
C ALA A 34 -17.42 -14.70 -3.01
N PRO A 35 -16.55 -14.39 -2.02
CA PRO A 35 -15.68 -13.23 -2.14
C PRO A 35 -14.91 -13.38 -3.46
N GLU A 36 -15.06 -12.39 -4.33
CA GLU A 36 -14.35 -12.34 -5.60
C GLU A 36 -12.85 -12.29 -5.28
N GLU A 37 -12.08 -13.29 -5.71
CA GLU A 37 -10.62 -13.26 -5.55
C GLU A 37 -10.09 -12.07 -6.35
N ALA A 38 -9.62 -11.06 -5.64
CA ALA A 38 -9.03 -9.88 -6.26
C ALA A 38 -7.58 -10.16 -6.64
N THR A 39 -7.20 -9.79 -7.85
CA THR A 39 -5.81 -9.87 -8.31
C THR A 39 -5.11 -8.55 -8.03
N VAL A 40 -3.93 -8.62 -7.40
CA VAL A 40 -3.11 -7.43 -7.12
C VAL A 40 -2.23 -7.12 -8.32
N ASN A 41 -2.71 -6.26 -9.21
CA ASN A 41 -2.02 -5.92 -10.44
C ASN A 41 -1.34 -4.54 -10.37
N GLY A 42 -0.20 -4.42 -11.04
CA GLY A 42 0.55 -3.16 -11.17
C GLY A 42 1.43 -2.84 -9.95
N VAL A 43 2.02 -1.66 -9.96
CA VAL A 43 2.87 -1.17 -8.87
C VAL A 43 1.98 -0.65 -7.75
N ILE A 44 2.15 -1.21 -6.57
CA ILE A 44 1.44 -0.79 -5.37
C ILE A 44 2.27 0.27 -4.65
N THR A 45 1.73 1.46 -4.50
CA THR A 45 2.42 2.60 -3.85
C THR A 45 1.99 2.83 -2.42
N SER A 46 0.91 2.17 -1.99
CA SER A 46 0.37 2.30 -0.64
C SER A 46 -0.23 0.97 -0.20
N ILE A 47 0.23 0.48 0.93
CA ILE A 47 -0.38 -0.63 1.66
C ILE A 47 -0.46 -0.21 3.13
N THR A 48 -1.61 -0.40 3.75
CA THR A 48 -1.84 0.06 5.11
C THR A 48 -2.49 -1.01 5.96
N ARG A 49 -2.20 -1.01 7.25
CA ARG A 49 -2.90 -1.82 8.24
C ARG A 49 -4.13 -1.04 8.71
N TYR A 50 -5.26 -1.71 8.75
CA TYR A 50 -6.54 -1.13 9.15
C TYR A 50 -7.28 -2.08 10.08
N LYS A 51 -7.83 -1.56 11.16
CA LYS A 51 -8.60 -2.35 12.11
C LYS A 51 -10.08 -2.35 11.73
N PHE A 52 -10.56 -3.48 11.21
CA PHE A 52 -11.96 -3.70 10.88
C PHE A 52 -12.62 -4.52 11.99
N GLY A 53 -13.46 -3.87 12.80
CA GLY A 53 -13.97 -4.48 14.01
C GLY A 53 -12.85 -4.79 15.01
N THR A 54 -12.65 -6.06 15.32
CA THR A 54 -11.57 -6.55 16.19
C THR A 54 -10.36 -7.07 15.42
N GLU A 55 -10.46 -7.22 14.10
CA GLU A 55 -9.45 -7.84 13.26
C GLU A 55 -8.58 -6.80 12.54
N GLU A 56 -7.32 -7.09 12.41
CA GLU A 56 -6.42 -6.26 11.62
C GLU A 56 -6.37 -6.77 10.19
N LYS A 57 -6.59 -5.87 9.24
CA LYS A 57 -6.58 -6.13 7.81
C LYS A 57 -5.46 -5.33 7.14
N LEU A 58 -4.93 -5.89 6.07
CA LEU A 58 -4.11 -5.17 5.11
C LEU A 58 -5.04 -4.61 4.04
N VAL A 59 -4.90 -3.34 3.74
CA VAL A 59 -5.69 -2.65 2.71
C VAL A 59 -4.75 -2.03 1.69
N THR A 60 -5.04 -2.25 0.42
CA THR A 60 -4.36 -1.63 -0.70
C THR A 60 -5.34 -1.45 -1.86
N PHE A 61 -4.84 -0.96 -2.99
CA PHE A 61 -5.65 -0.81 -4.20
C PHE A 61 -4.88 -1.29 -5.42
N SER A 62 -5.62 -1.79 -6.40
CA SER A 62 -5.11 -2.23 -7.70
C SER A 62 -5.92 -1.58 -8.82
N SER A 63 -5.69 -2.02 -10.07
CA SER A 63 -6.54 -1.64 -11.20
C SER A 63 -8.02 -1.98 -10.98
N ASP A 64 -8.29 -3.00 -10.17
CA ASP A 64 -9.63 -3.55 -9.95
C ASP A 64 -10.36 -2.88 -8.77
N GLY A 65 -9.72 -1.93 -8.11
CA GLY A 65 -10.30 -1.15 -7.01
C GLY A 65 -9.60 -1.35 -5.68
N LEU A 66 -10.32 -1.07 -4.60
CA LEU A 66 -9.85 -1.23 -3.23
C LEU A 66 -9.98 -2.69 -2.79
N ILE A 67 -8.90 -3.24 -2.27
CA ILE A 67 -8.80 -4.65 -1.87
C ILE A 67 -8.23 -4.78 -0.48
N TRP A 68 -8.57 -5.85 0.20
CA TRP A 68 -8.11 -6.16 1.54
C TRP A 68 -7.85 -7.65 1.76
N LYS A 69 -7.08 -7.96 2.80
CA LYS A 69 -6.90 -9.33 3.33
C LYS A 69 -6.59 -9.31 4.82
N ASP A 70 -6.67 -10.47 5.47
CA ASP A 70 -6.26 -10.60 6.88
C ASP A 70 -4.77 -10.35 7.06
N ALA A 71 -4.42 -9.51 8.04
CA ALA A 71 -3.02 -9.26 8.38
C ALA A 71 -2.34 -10.52 8.93
N ALA A 72 -3.07 -11.34 9.68
CA ALA A 72 -2.61 -12.64 10.19
C ALA A 72 -2.59 -13.75 9.13
N GLY A 73 -2.97 -13.47 7.88
CA GLY A 73 -2.98 -14.44 6.80
C GLY A 73 -1.58 -15.00 6.52
N THR A 74 -1.50 -16.32 6.31
CA THR A 74 -0.23 -17.03 6.06
C THR A 74 -0.14 -17.60 4.64
N ALA A 75 -1.06 -17.25 3.76
CA ALA A 75 -1.13 -17.70 2.38
C ALA A 75 -1.04 -16.54 1.40
N HIS A 76 -0.36 -16.77 0.28
CA HIS A 76 -0.32 -15.83 -0.84
C HIS A 76 -1.71 -15.70 -1.47
N GLY A 77 -1.97 -14.57 -2.11
CA GLY A 77 -3.30 -14.26 -2.62
C GLY A 77 -4.29 -13.99 -1.50
N GLN A 78 -5.51 -14.47 -1.64
CA GLN A 78 -6.60 -14.28 -0.68
C GLN A 78 -7.01 -12.82 -0.46
N TRP A 79 -6.73 -11.96 -1.43
CA TRP A 79 -7.27 -10.62 -1.47
C TRP A 79 -8.73 -10.67 -1.89
N SER A 80 -9.53 -9.86 -1.25
CA SER A 80 -10.95 -9.70 -1.57
C SER A 80 -11.25 -8.24 -1.86
N CYS A 81 -12.29 -7.96 -2.61
CA CYS A 81 -12.75 -6.59 -2.77
C CYS A 81 -13.16 -6.02 -1.41
N PHE A 82 -12.76 -4.78 -1.15
CA PHE A 82 -13.15 -4.11 0.09
C PHE A 82 -14.67 -3.84 0.08
N PRO A 83 -15.38 -4.06 1.21
CA PRO A 83 -16.82 -3.89 1.28
C PRO A 83 -17.29 -2.53 0.76
N ASN A 84 -18.32 -2.55 -0.08
CA ASN A 84 -18.94 -1.35 -0.64
C ASN A 84 -17.99 -0.39 -1.37
N SER A 85 -16.82 -0.87 -1.84
CA SER A 85 -15.85 -0.05 -2.60
C SER A 85 -16.40 0.45 -3.95
N ASN A 86 -17.48 -0.14 -4.46
CA ASN A 86 -18.22 0.33 -5.63
C ASN A 86 -18.92 1.69 -5.43
N GLN A 87 -19.01 2.18 -4.18
CA GLN A 87 -19.50 3.53 -3.87
C GLN A 87 -18.44 4.61 -4.15
N LEU A 88 -17.17 4.23 -4.25
CA LEU A 88 -16.08 5.16 -4.56
C LEU A 88 -16.15 5.55 -6.04
N SER A 89 -16.28 6.85 -6.32
CA SER A 89 -16.22 7.36 -7.68
C SER A 89 -14.78 7.68 -8.08
N GLY A 90 -14.40 7.38 -9.33
CA GLY A 90 -13.08 7.69 -9.87
C GLY A 90 -12.03 6.61 -9.58
N LYS A 91 -10.80 6.88 -9.99
CA LYS A 91 -9.64 6.00 -9.81
C LYS A 91 -9.02 6.22 -8.44
N ILE A 92 -8.82 5.17 -7.68
CA ILE A 92 -8.11 5.23 -6.40
C ILE A 92 -6.63 5.51 -6.66
N ILE A 93 -6.08 6.48 -5.96
CA ILE A 93 -4.69 6.89 -6.09
C ILE A 93 -3.88 6.73 -4.80
N LYS A 94 -4.54 6.76 -3.64
CA LYS A 94 -3.87 6.57 -2.35
C LYS A 94 -4.84 6.15 -1.24
N THR A 95 -4.30 5.46 -0.24
CA THR A 95 -5.00 5.09 0.98
C THR A 95 -4.19 5.50 2.20
N ALA A 96 -4.86 5.80 3.30
CA ALA A 96 -4.26 5.96 4.61
C ALA A 96 -5.23 5.48 5.69
N ALA A 97 -4.70 4.99 6.80
CA ALA A 97 -5.51 4.58 7.92
C ALA A 97 -4.88 5.02 9.25
N ASP A 98 -5.73 5.38 10.18
CA ASP A 98 -5.37 5.45 11.60
C ASP A 98 -5.91 4.21 12.33
N LYS A 99 -5.92 4.26 13.66
CA LYS A 99 -6.42 3.18 14.52
C LYS A 99 -7.83 2.69 14.14
N SER A 100 -8.72 3.57 13.71
CA SER A 100 -10.16 3.30 13.56
C SER A 100 -10.78 3.82 12.27
N ASN A 101 -10.03 4.61 11.51
CA ASN A 101 -10.53 5.23 10.29
C ASN A 101 -9.71 4.79 9.08
N LEU A 102 -10.40 4.52 7.98
CA LEU A 102 -9.79 4.30 6.68
C LEU A 102 -10.19 5.44 5.75
N TYR A 103 -9.20 5.98 5.08
CA TYR A 103 -9.34 7.05 4.10
C TYR A 103 -8.84 6.59 2.74
N VAL A 104 -9.55 7.00 1.71
CA VAL A 104 -9.20 6.73 0.31
C VAL A 104 -9.30 8.03 -0.47
N VAL A 105 -8.33 8.27 -1.33
CA VAL A 105 -8.39 9.38 -2.29
C VAL A 105 -8.62 8.82 -3.68
N THR A 106 -9.65 9.35 -4.33
CA THR A 106 -9.95 9.06 -5.73
C THR A 106 -9.77 10.29 -6.59
N ILE A 107 -9.55 10.08 -7.89
CA ILE A 107 -9.46 11.14 -8.88
C ILE A 107 -10.29 10.75 -10.10
N THR A 108 -11.04 11.69 -10.63
CA THR A 108 -11.73 11.57 -11.92
C THR A 108 -10.89 12.19 -13.02
N PHE A 109 -11.25 11.89 -14.27
CA PHE A 109 -10.57 12.39 -15.45
C PHE A 109 -11.60 12.88 -16.43
N HIS A 110 -11.30 13.97 -17.12
CA HIS A 110 -12.05 14.42 -18.28
C HIS A 110 -11.17 14.38 -19.54
N GLU A 111 -11.79 14.19 -20.67
CA GLU A 111 -11.11 14.21 -21.97
C GLU A 111 -10.97 15.66 -22.44
N ASP A 112 -9.74 16.10 -22.64
CA ASP A 112 -9.45 17.33 -23.39
C ASP A 112 -9.44 16.95 -24.87
N VAL A 113 -10.58 17.18 -25.54
CA VAL A 113 -10.80 16.81 -26.95
C VAL A 113 -9.81 17.50 -27.89
N GLU A 114 -9.38 18.72 -27.54
CA GLU A 114 -8.44 19.49 -28.39
C GLU A 114 -7.03 18.89 -28.35
N LYS A 115 -6.64 18.32 -27.21
CA LYS A 115 -5.31 17.74 -27.02
C LYS A 115 -5.31 16.21 -27.11
N GLY A 116 -6.49 15.58 -27.12
CA GLY A 116 -6.61 14.11 -27.10
C GLY A 116 -6.01 13.50 -25.82
N LEU A 117 -6.09 14.21 -24.68
CA LEU A 117 -5.51 13.81 -23.41
C LEU A 117 -6.60 13.69 -22.34
N ASN A 118 -6.47 12.67 -21.49
CA ASN A 118 -7.25 12.57 -20.26
C ASN A 118 -6.56 13.40 -19.18
N LEU A 119 -7.17 14.51 -18.79
CA LEU A 119 -6.68 15.40 -17.74
C LEU A 119 -7.36 15.06 -16.41
N PRO A 120 -6.59 15.03 -15.31
CA PRO A 120 -7.15 14.77 -13.99
C PRO A 120 -7.96 15.98 -13.50
N ASP A 121 -9.11 15.68 -12.91
CA ASP A 121 -9.93 16.64 -12.17
C ASP A 121 -9.42 16.80 -10.73
N ALA A 122 -10.20 17.57 -9.92
CA ALA A 122 -9.99 17.58 -8.49
C ALA A 122 -10.19 16.20 -7.88
N ALA A 123 -9.37 15.87 -6.88
CA ALA A 123 -9.49 14.62 -6.17
C ALA A 123 -10.53 14.71 -5.06
N THR A 124 -11.10 13.56 -4.69
CA THR A 124 -12.08 13.44 -3.61
C THR A 124 -11.49 12.59 -2.50
N LEU A 125 -11.60 13.05 -1.26
CA LEU A 125 -11.27 12.29 -0.06
C LEU A 125 -12.50 11.57 0.46
N TRP A 126 -12.39 10.27 0.66
CA TRP A 126 -13.43 9.40 1.20
C TRP A 126 -13.02 8.88 2.56
N TRP A 127 -13.99 8.75 3.47
CA TRP A 127 -13.88 8.12 4.76
C TRP A 127 -14.83 6.93 4.84
N TYR A 128 -14.36 5.81 5.39
CA TYR A 128 -15.16 4.61 5.62
C TYR A 128 -15.71 4.58 7.03
N ASP A 129 -17.04 4.54 7.13
CA ASP A 129 -17.75 4.34 8.39
C ASP A 129 -17.86 2.84 8.69
N ASN A 130 -17.03 2.36 9.61
CA ASN A 130 -16.95 0.95 9.98
C ASN A 130 -18.24 0.43 10.66
N ASN A 131 -19.04 1.30 11.29
CA ASN A 131 -20.27 0.90 11.97
C ASN A 131 -21.42 0.70 10.98
N ASN A 132 -21.46 1.50 9.93
CA ASN A 132 -22.51 1.47 8.92
C ASN A 132 -22.05 0.83 7.60
N GLU A 133 -20.80 0.38 7.54
CA GLU A 133 -20.15 -0.18 6.34
C GLU A 133 -20.37 0.68 5.09
N LYS A 134 -20.19 2.00 5.24
CA LYS A 134 -20.53 2.97 4.19
C LYS A 134 -19.40 3.97 3.98
N TRP A 135 -19.17 4.30 2.71
CA TRP A 135 -18.31 5.41 2.33
C TRP A 135 -19.03 6.75 2.41
N SER A 136 -18.33 7.75 2.87
CA SER A 136 -18.79 9.14 2.91
C SER A 136 -17.68 10.06 2.42
N GLU A 137 -18.04 11.02 1.61
CA GLU A 137 -17.12 12.07 1.17
C GLU A 137 -16.77 12.97 2.34
N VAL A 138 -15.49 13.30 2.48
CA VAL A 138 -14.99 14.29 3.43
C VAL A 138 -14.94 15.64 2.72
N SER A 139 -15.67 16.62 3.23
CA SER A 139 -15.72 17.97 2.63
C SER A 139 -14.40 18.71 2.87
N THR A 140 -13.44 18.55 1.97
CA THR A 140 -12.11 19.17 2.01
C THR A 140 -12.08 20.46 1.17
N PRO A 141 -11.07 21.33 1.35
CA PRO A 141 -10.68 22.26 0.31
C PRO A 141 -10.35 21.51 -1.00
N GLU A 142 -10.33 22.21 -2.11
CA GLU A 142 -10.06 21.61 -3.42
C GLU A 142 -8.71 20.89 -3.45
N LEU A 143 -8.74 19.61 -3.81
CA LEU A 143 -7.57 18.75 -3.92
C LEU A 143 -7.14 18.64 -5.37
N LEU A 144 -6.21 19.49 -5.80
CA LEU A 144 -5.69 19.47 -7.17
C LEU A 144 -4.49 18.51 -7.28
N PRO A 145 -4.30 17.88 -8.44
CA PRO A 145 -3.13 17.03 -8.68
C PRO A 145 -1.82 17.77 -8.36
N GLY A 146 -1.04 17.19 -7.46
CA GLY A 146 0.27 17.73 -7.05
C GLY A 146 0.25 18.65 -5.82
N ASN A 147 -0.92 19.20 -5.40
CA ASN A 147 -0.96 20.07 -4.23
C ASN A 147 -1.27 19.34 -2.92
N PHE A 148 -1.62 18.05 -2.96
CA PHE A 148 -1.98 17.30 -1.76
C PHE A 148 -1.24 15.97 -1.65
N ASN A 149 -1.18 15.46 -0.42
CA ASN A 149 -0.76 14.10 -0.12
C ASN A 149 -1.50 13.58 1.12
N ILE A 150 -1.93 12.32 1.08
CA ILE A 150 -2.48 11.64 2.25
C ILE A 150 -1.47 10.59 2.74
N PHE A 151 -1.28 10.52 4.05
CA PHE A 151 -0.34 9.58 4.67
C PHE A 151 -0.78 9.23 6.09
N CYS A 152 -0.22 8.15 6.61
CA CYS A 152 -0.38 7.78 8.02
C CYS A 152 0.98 7.66 8.70
N THR A 153 0.99 7.81 10.01
CA THR A 153 2.19 7.49 10.77
C THR A 153 2.52 6.02 10.58
N ASN A 154 3.75 5.76 10.13
CA ASN A 154 4.29 4.41 10.05
C ASN A 154 4.81 4.02 11.45
N ASP A 155 3.88 3.91 12.41
CA ASP A 155 4.16 3.48 13.77
C ASP A 155 3.96 1.97 13.89
N VAL A 156 4.90 1.30 14.50
CA VAL A 156 4.81 -0.13 14.82
C VAL A 156 3.60 -0.40 15.71
N ASP A 157 3.35 0.50 16.68
CA ASP A 157 2.15 0.42 17.52
C ASP A 157 0.93 0.97 16.77
N ASN A 158 0.01 0.06 16.46
CA ASN A 158 -1.24 0.38 15.77
C ASN A 158 -2.10 1.41 16.50
N ASP A 159 -2.06 1.43 17.83
CA ASP A 159 -2.86 2.33 18.64
C ASP A 159 -2.39 3.79 18.55
N ASN A 160 -1.16 4.01 18.14
CA ASN A 160 -0.55 5.33 17.99
C ASN A 160 -0.61 5.88 16.56
N ARG A 161 -1.14 5.12 15.59
CA ARG A 161 -1.25 5.59 14.21
C ARG A 161 -2.23 6.74 14.08
N SER A 162 -1.88 7.69 13.24
CA SER A 162 -2.72 8.83 12.87
C SER A 162 -2.66 9.03 11.36
N ALA A 163 -3.79 9.42 10.76
CA ALA A 163 -3.87 9.76 9.36
C ALA A 163 -3.83 11.29 9.19
N TYR A 164 -3.15 11.73 8.13
CA TYR A 164 -2.94 13.14 7.82
C TYR A 164 -3.22 13.40 6.35
N LEU A 165 -3.74 14.59 6.08
CA LEU A 165 -3.83 15.17 4.74
C LEU A 165 -2.95 16.42 4.71
N ARG A 166 -1.98 16.47 3.78
CA ARG A 166 -1.28 17.70 3.42
C ARG A 166 -1.98 18.33 2.23
N ILE A 167 -2.20 19.63 2.29
CA ILE A 167 -2.65 20.45 1.16
C ILE A 167 -1.69 21.64 1.11
N ASP A 168 -0.97 21.79 0.00
CA ASP A 168 0.13 22.72 -0.16
C ASP A 168 1.17 22.60 0.98
N ASP A 169 1.32 23.60 1.82
CA ASP A 169 2.21 23.65 2.98
C ASP A 169 1.52 23.38 4.32
N LYS A 170 0.23 23.06 4.30
CA LYS A 170 -0.58 22.83 5.51
C LYS A 170 -0.86 21.35 5.72
N VAL A 171 -0.75 20.89 6.96
CA VAL A 171 -1.01 19.51 7.34
C VAL A 171 -2.18 19.45 8.32
N TYR A 172 -3.13 18.60 8.01
CA TYR A 172 -4.35 18.38 8.78
C TYR A 172 -4.36 16.96 9.33
N LYS A 173 -4.61 16.81 10.63
CA LYS A 173 -4.83 15.50 11.23
C LYS A 173 -6.28 15.10 11.00
N LEU A 174 -6.50 14.01 10.28
CA LEU A 174 -7.83 13.49 10.00
C LEU A 174 -8.41 12.78 11.22
N ASN A 175 -9.74 12.90 11.41
CA ASN A 175 -10.47 12.23 12.48
C ASN A 175 -11.94 12.01 12.07
N GLY A 176 -12.23 10.90 11.40
CA GLY A 176 -13.56 10.58 10.91
C GLY A 176 -13.94 11.36 9.64
N LYS A 177 -15.23 11.62 9.49
CA LYS A 177 -15.82 12.24 8.29
C LYS A 177 -15.66 13.75 8.21
N ASP A 178 -15.41 14.42 9.34
CA ASP A 178 -15.38 15.87 9.40
C ASP A 178 -13.96 16.37 9.12
N PHE A 179 -13.84 17.29 8.16
CA PHE A 179 -12.54 17.88 7.85
C PHE A 179 -12.11 18.81 9.00
N PRO A 180 -10.85 18.71 9.47
CA PRO A 180 -10.38 19.53 10.58
C PRO A 180 -10.43 21.02 10.26
N THR A 181 -10.93 21.82 11.19
CA THR A 181 -11.01 23.28 11.07
C THR A 181 -9.67 23.97 11.36
N SER A 182 -8.72 23.27 11.95
CA SER A 182 -7.38 23.77 12.27
C SER A 182 -6.30 22.90 11.65
N GLU A 183 -5.30 23.54 11.07
CA GLU A 183 -4.09 22.89 10.60
C GLU A 183 -3.22 22.41 11.78
N LYS A 184 -2.51 21.30 11.60
CA LYS A 184 -1.56 20.76 12.58
C LYS A 184 -0.29 21.62 12.66
N THR A 185 0.06 22.31 11.57
CA THR A 185 1.26 23.14 11.47
C THR A 185 0.91 24.56 11.12
N THR A 186 1.56 25.49 11.80
CA THR A 186 1.57 26.92 11.46
C THR A 186 2.93 27.23 10.85
N GLY A 187 3.01 27.40 9.54
CA GLY A 187 4.24 27.81 8.88
C GLY A 187 4.68 26.90 7.72
N ASN A 188 5.83 27.19 7.15
CA ASN A 188 6.34 26.45 5.99
C ASN A 188 6.59 24.98 6.35
N TYR A 189 5.88 24.07 5.71
CA TYR A 189 5.97 22.63 5.88
C TYR A 189 7.42 22.11 5.88
N ASN A 190 8.26 22.63 4.99
CA ASN A 190 9.67 22.22 4.87
C ASN A 190 10.53 22.61 6.08
N SER A 191 10.07 23.54 6.92
CA SER A 191 10.79 23.99 8.10
C SER A 191 10.33 23.35 9.41
N VAL A 192 9.18 22.67 9.40
CA VAL A 192 8.58 22.07 10.60
C VAL A 192 8.76 20.57 10.56
N VAL A 193 9.79 20.08 11.21
CA VAL A 193 9.96 18.65 11.50
C VAL A 193 9.33 18.37 12.85
N SER A 194 8.00 18.23 12.92
CA SER A 194 7.36 17.61 14.07
C SER A 194 7.34 16.09 13.88
N GLY A 195 7.43 15.32 14.96
CA GLY A 195 7.50 13.86 14.89
C GLY A 195 6.40 13.21 14.05
N ASP A 196 5.19 13.80 14.03
CA ASP A 196 4.06 13.24 13.27
C ASP A 196 4.14 13.51 11.76
N ILE A 197 4.64 14.68 11.34
CA ILE A 197 4.75 15.08 9.92
C ILE A 197 5.89 14.34 9.22
N PHE A 198 6.81 13.83 10.00
CA PHE A 198 7.96 13.08 9.53
C PHE A 198 7.57 11.86 8.68
N PHE A 199 6.38 11.33 8.88
CA PHE A 199 5.90 10.12 8.21
C PHE A 199 5.25 10.32 6.84
N GLU A 200 5.27 11.50 6.28
CA GLU A 200 4.85 11.69 4.88
C GLU A 200 5.70 10.86 3.92
N SER A 201 6.95 10.63 4.28
CA SER A 201 7.85 9.75 3.53
C SER A 201 7.69 8.29 3.98
N THR A 202 7.52 7.38 3.02
CA THR A 202 7.58 5.93 3.24
C THR A 202 8.96 5.46 3.72
N ALA A 203 9.99 6.28 3.57
CA ALA A 203 11.35 6.05 4.07
C ALA A 203 11.51 6.42 5.55
N SER A 204 10.44 6.41 6.34
CA SER A 204 10.49 6.62 7.77
C SER A 204 9.57 5.65 8.51
N VAL A 205 9.98 5.27 9.73
CA VAL A 205 9.20 4.37 10.61
C VAL A 205 9.51 4.67 12.06
N LYS A 206 8.47 4.58 12.92
CA LYS A 206 8.60 4.73 14.36
C LYS A 206 8.41 3.38 15.04
N ASN A 207 9.27 3.08 15.99
CA ASN A 207 9.17 1.91 16.84
C ASN A 207 9.44 2.31 18.30
N GLY A 208 8.40 2.36 19.12
CA GLY A 208 8.48 2.82 20.51
C GLY A 208 9.06 4.22 20.62
N ASN A 209 10.19 4.34 21.29
CA ASN A 209 10.88 5.61 21.54
C ASN A 209 11.84 6.03 20.41
N TYR A 210 11.92 5.28 19.31
CA TYR A 210 12.84 5.56 18.23
C TYR A 210 12.13 5.87 16.93
N ILE A 211 12.71 6.79 16.16
CA ILE A 211 12.37 7.03 14.76
C ILE A 211 13.58 6.69 13.90
N TYR A 212 13.35 5.99 12.80
CA TYR A 212 14.32 5.66 11.78
C TYR A 212 13.92 6.29 10.47
N TRP A 213 14.88 6.80 9.70
CA TRP A 213 14.58 7.37 8.38
C TRP A 213 15.76 7.35 7.42
N GLY A 214 15.42 7.34 6.13
CA GLY A 214 16.38 7.49 5.04
C GLY A 214 16.52 8.93 4.59
N GLU A 215 17.76 9.37 4.37
CA GLU A 215 18.08 10.61 3.63
C GLU A 215 19.08 10.25 2.53
N GLY A 216 18.59 10.18 1.28
CA GLY A 216 19.34 9.56 0.21
C GLY A 216 19.68 8.12 0.56
N SER A 217 20.95 7.75 0.47
CA SER A 217 21.43 6.41 0.80
C SER A 217 21.66 6.16 2.29
N LYS A 218 21.54 7.17 3.14
CA LYS A 218 21.92 7.08 4.55
C LYS A 218 20.73 6.78 5.45
N LEU A 219 20.85 5.75 6.30
CA LEU A 219 19.91 5.45 7.37
C LEU A 219 20.30 6.21 8.63
N TYR A 220 19.35 6.94 9.18
CA TYR A 220 19.50 7.67 10.44
C TYR A 220 18.48 7.18 11.46
N TYR A 221 18.76 7.45 12.73
CA TYR A 221 17.82 7.22 13.81
C TYR A 221 17.94 8.29 14.91
N SER A 222 16.91 8.42 15.72
CA SER A 222 16.85 9.27 16.90
C SER A 222 15.92 8.66 17.94
N ASN A 223 16.23 8.88 19.22
CA ASN A 223 15.32 8.63 20.34
C ASN A 223 14.52 9.88 20.76
N ASP A 224 14.74 11.01 20.09
CA ASP A 224 13.88 12.20 20.25
C ASP A 224 12.81 12.18 19.16
N THR A 225 11.65 11.60 19.49
CA THR A 225 10.55 11.46 18.56
C THR A 225 9.80 12.77 18.28
N SER A 226 10.06 13.81 19.07
CA SER A 226 9.43 15.13 18.88
C SER A 226 10.20 16.00 17.90
N ASN A 227 11.52 15.87 17.88
CA ASN A 227 12.40 16.61 16.96
C ASN A 227 13.64 15.78 16.53
N PRO A 228 13.43 14.71 15.78
CA PRO A 228 14.46 13.71 15.49
C PRO A 228 15.64 14.26 14.67
N LYS A 229 15.43 15.32 13.89
CA LYS A 229 16.46 15.94 13.05
C LYS A 229 17.21 17.09 13.73
N ALA A 230 16.88 17.42 14.97
CA ALA A 230 17.58 18.46 15.71
C ALA A 230 19.08 18.17 15.82
N GLU A 231 19.87 19.22 15.93
CA GLU A 231 21.32 19.11 16.10
C GLU A 231 21.65 18.27 17.35
N GLY A 232 22.55 17.32 17.20
CA GLY A 232 22.95 16.40 18.27
C GLY A 232 21.95 15.29 18.60
N LYS A 233 20.78 15.23 17.92
CA LYS A 233 19.77 14.18 18.11
C LYS A 233 19.77 13.12 17.01
N LYS A 234 20.24 13.49 15.83
CA LYS A 234 20.36 12.65 14.66
C LYS A 234 21.61 11.80 14.72
N THR A 235 21.47 10.49 14.63
CA THR A 235 22.59 9.54 14.59
C THR A 235 22.59 8.78 13.26
N LEU A 236 23.74 8.76 12.58
CA LEU A 236 23.93 7.93 11.38
C LEU A 236 24.12 6.47 11.81
N ALA A 237 23.29 5.58 11.29
CA ALA A 237 23.42 4.14 11.48
C ALA A 237 24.34 3.51 10.42
N LEU A 238 23.99 3.68 9.14
CA LEU A 238 24.73 3.07 8.03
C LEU A 238 24.46 3.80 6.72
N ASP A 239 25.25 3.46 5.68
CA ASP A 239 25.00 3.84 4.29
C ASP A 239 24.51 2.61 3.49
N ALA A 240 23.32 2.70 2.91
CA ALA A 240 22.70 1.62 2.13
C ALA A 240 23.24 1.54 0.68
N GLY A 241 24.11 2.48 0.29
CA GLY A 241 24.77 2.52 -1.01
C GLY A 241 23.91 2.93 -2.19
N THR A 242 22.61 3.14 -1.97
CA THR A 242 21.64 3.76 -2.90
C THR A 242 20.46 4.30 -2.07
N ASP A 243 19.62 5.13 -2.67
CA ASP A 243 18.56 5.81 -1.97
C ASP A 243 17.61 4.83 -1.28
N ILE A 244 17.26 5.17 -0.06
CA ILE A 244 16.28 4.45 0.75
C ILE A 244 14.90 4.95 0.35
N SER A 245 14.09 4.06 -0.20
CA SER A 245 12.76 4.38 -0.71
C SER A 245 11.66 4.13 0.33
N CYS A 246 11.81 3.11 1.17
CA CYS A 246 10.87 2.76 2.22
C CYS A 246 11.55 1.97 3.33
N LEU A 247 10.95 1.99 4.51
CA LEU A 247 11.41 1.27 5.69
C LEU A 247 10.27 0.48 6.32
N ALA A 248 10.59 -0.69 6.86
CA ALA A 248 9.72 -1.43 7.77
C ALA A 248 10.57 -2.01 8.90
N VAL A 249 9.93 -2.34 10.03
CA VAL A 249 10.61 -2.82 11.23
C VAL A 249 9.98 -4.12 11.69
N THR A 250 10.82 -5.07 12.08
CA THR A 250 10.47 -6.24 12.88
C THR A 250 10.99 -6.04 14.31
N SER A 251 10.76 -7.00 15.19
CA SER A 251 11.28 -6.91 16.56
C SER A 251 12.81 -6.90 16.66
N ASP A 252 13.51 -7.42 15.64
CA ASP A 252 14.97 -7.65 15.63
C ASP A 252 15.70 -7.04 14.42
N SER A 253 14.98 -6.42 13.48
CA SER A 253 15.58 -5.92 12.23
C SER A 253 14.88 -4.70 11.68
N ILE A 254 15.63 -3.87 10.96
CA ILE A 254 15.08 -2.84 10.07
C ILE A 254 15.24 -3.33 8.63
N LEU A 255 14.12 -3.43 7.93
CA LEU A 255 14.07 -3.74 6.51
C LEU A 255 14.14 -2.45 5.71
N ILE A 256 15.01 -2.43 4.70
CA ILE A 256 15.36 -1.24 3.92
C ILE A 256 15.03 -1.52 2.46
N GLY A 257 13.95 -0.94 1.97
CA GLY A 257 13.66 -0.90 0.54
C GLY A 257 14.53 0.14 -0.14
N ARG A 258 15.12 -0.23 -1.26
CA ARG A 258 16.07 0.60 -1.99
C ARG A 258 15.61 0.88 -3.41
N GLY A 259 15.93 2.06 -3.91
CA GLY A 259 15.66 2.43 -5.29
C GLY A 259 15.93 3.89 -5.55
N ASP A 260 16.61 4.20 -6.63
CA ASP A 260 16.81 5.56 -7.11
C ASP A 260 15.72 5.89 -8.14
N PHE A 261 14.69 6.62 -7.71
CA PHE A 261 13.58 7.02 -8.57
C PHE A 261 13.94 8.19 -9.51
N SER A 262 15.10 8.81 -9.33
CA SER A 262 15.60 9.88 -10.20
C SER A 262 16.36 9.33 -11.41
N ASN A 263 16.84 8.10 -11.32
CA ASN A 263 17.70 7.49 -12.32
C ASN A 263 17.00 6.35 -13.08
N SER A 264 17.26 6.22 -14.38
CA SER A 264 16.66 5.17 -15.22
C SER A 264 17.36 3.82 -15.10
N LEU A 265 18.56 3.77 -14.56
CA LEU A 265 19.36 2.57 -14.39
C LEU A 265 19.67 2.34 -12.91
N ILE A 266 19.08 1.30 -12.34
CA ILE A 266 19.32 0.95 -10.94
C ILE A 266 20.26 -0.24 -10.91
N SER A 267 21.36 -0.06 -10.21
CA SER A 267 22.33 -1.13 -9.96
C SER A 267 22.27 -1.70 -8.54
N LYS A 268 21.52 -1.06 -7.63
CA LYS A 268 21.53 -1.39 -6.21
C LYS A 268 20.13 -1.24 -5.55
N GLY A 269 19.09 -1.66 -6.23
CA GLY A 269 17.74 -1.75 -5.65
C GLY A 269 17.56 -2.95 -4.70
N GLY A 270 16.35 -3.46 -4.62
CA GLY A 270 16.01 -4.62 -3.80
C GLY A 270 15.83 -4.28 -2.32
N ILE A 271 15.77 -5.33 -1.49
CA ILE A 271 15.58 -5.21 -0.05
C ILE A 271 16.89 -5.57 0.64
N ALA A 272 17.31 -4.70 1.57
CA ALA A 272 18.37 -4.96 2.51
C ALA A 272 17.83 -4.92 3.94
N LYS A 273 18.66 -5.29 4.89
CA LYS A 273 18.34 -5.23 6.31
C LYS A 273 19.53 -4.82 7.15
N THR A 274 19.26 -4.40 8.35
CA THR A 274 20.22 -4.29 9.44
C THR A 274 19.59 -4.79 10.72
N SER A 275 20.41 -5.35 11.62
CA SER A 275 19.94 -5.80 12.92
C SER A 275 19.39 -4.63 13.75
N LEU A 276 18.45 -4.92 14.64
CA LEU A 276 17.90 -3.98 15.60
C LEU A 276 18.05 -4.57 17.01
N LYS A 277 18.74 -3.86 17.89
CA LYS A 277 18.90 -4.28 19.29
C LYS A 277 18.62 -3.08 20.20
N ASP A 278 17.67 -3.24 21.12
CA ASP A 278 17.28 -2.21 22.07
C ASP A 278 16.92 -0.86 21.40
N GLY A 279 16.36 -0.91 20.19
CA GLY A 279 16.03 0.26 19.39
C GLY A 279 17.22 0.89 18.62
N ILE A 280 18.40 0.31 18.73
CA ILE A 280 19.62 0.81 18.05
C ILE A 280 19.90 -0.05 16.82
N PRO A 281 19.93 0.55 15.61
CA PRO A 281 20.30 -0.16 14.40
C PRO A 281 21.76 -0.61 14.42
N GLY A 282 22.04 -1.77 13.83
CA GLY A 282 23.39 -2.18 13.50
C GLY A 282 24.03 -1.27 12.46
N ASN A 283 25.36 -1.40 12.31
CA ASN A 283 26.16 -0.63 11.35
C ASN A 283 26.51 -1.43 10.09
N SER A 284 26.02 -2.66 9.97
CA SER A 284 26.23 -3.53 8.81
C SER A 284 24.94 -3.65 7.99
N LEU A 285 25.10 -3.60 6.66
CA LEU A 285 24.03 -3.84 5.71
C LEU A 285 24.12 -5.29 5.23
N GLU A 286 23.01 -6.01 5.37
CA GLU A 286 22.89 -7.37 4.87
C GLU A 286 21.82 -7.41 3.76
N SER A 287 21.98 -8.26 2.78
CA SER A 287 20.91 -8.52 1.82
C SER A 287 19.81 -9.31 2.50
N PHE A 288 18.57 -8.88 2.35
CA PHE A 288 17.43 -9.68 2.74
C PHE A 288 17.25 -10.80 1.72
N SER A 289 17.89 -11.92 1.96
CA SER A 289 17.90 -13.07 1.06
C SER A 289 17.51 -14.33 1.83
N THR A 290 16.23 -14.60 1.82
CA THR A 290 15.76 -15.95 2.15
C THR A 290 15.52 -16.69 0.84
N ASN A 291 16.51 -17.41 0.32
CA ASN A 291 16.39 -18.17 -0.93
C ASN A 291 15.64 -17.40 -2.06
N ALA A 292 15.62 -16.09 -1.95
CA ALA A 292 14.92 -15.25 -2.86
C ALA A 292 15.63 -15.35 -4.18
N THR A 293 14.97 -15.95 -5.01
CA THR A 293 15.13 -15.99 -6.43
C THR A 293 15.53 -14.60 -6.95
N SER A 294 15.97 -14.56 -8.18
CA SER A 294 16.22 -13.36 -8.97
C SER A 294 15.09 -12.30 -8.94
N GLN A 295 13.94 -12.61 -8.36
CA GLN A 295 12.76 -11.72 -8.35
C GLN A 295 12.96 -10.45 -7.51
N LEU A 296 13.64 -10.52 -6.36
CA LEU A 296 13.98 -9.34 -5.54
C LEU A 296 15.39 -8.82 -5.84
N ALA A 297 15.86 -9.05 -7.06
CA ALA A 297 17.19 -8.63 -7.48
C ALA A 297 17.36 -7.11 -7.38
N SER A 298 18.62 -6.70 -7.31
CA SER A 298 19.01 -5.29 -7.16
C SER A 298 18.58 -4.36 -8.31
N VAL A 299 18.04 -4.92 -9.38
CA VAL A 299 17.53 -4.15 -10.55
C VAL A 299 16.13 -3.55 -10.31
N TYR A 300 15.39 -4.05 -9.30
CA TYR A 300 14.04 -3.57 -9.00
C TYR A 300 14.05 -2.51 -7.91
N GLN A 301 13.20 -1.50 -8.10
CA GLN A 301 12.91 -0.50 -7.08
C GLN A 301 11.84 -1.02 -6.14
N ILE A 302 12.01 -0.79 -4.86
CA ILE A 302 11.00 -1.10 -3.85
C ILE A 302 10.20 0.16 -3.56
N TYR A 303 8.90 0.14 -3.86
CA TYR A 303 8.01 1.28 -3.68
C TYR A 303 7.41 1.35 -2.28
N THR A 304 7.12 0.20 -1.71
CA THR A 304 6.59 0.11 -0.35
C THR A 304 7.01 -1.20 0.30
N LEU A 305 7.19 -1.16 1.60
CA LEU A 305 7.41 -2.30 2.48
C LEU A 305 6.42 -2.26 3.63
N LEU A 306 5.89 -3.41 3.99
CA LEU A 306 5.07 -3.57 5.18
C LEU A 306 5.39 -4.89 5.86
N VAL A 307 5.54 -4.86 7.17
CA VAL A 307 5.56 -6.03 8.05
C VAL A 307 4.16 -6.19 8.64
N ALA A 308 3.55 -7.37 8.48
CA ALA A 308 2.19 -7.61 8.93
C ALA A 308 2.07 -7.54 10.46
N ASP A 309 2.98 -8.20 11.17
CA ASP A 309 3.14 -8.05 12.62
C ASP A 309 4.58 -7.66 12.97
N PRO A 310 4.81 -6.40 13.29
CA PRO A 310 6.15 -5.90 13.59
C PRO A 310 6.71 -6.36 14.95
N ASN A 311 5.92 -7.03 15.80
CA ASN A 311 6.39 -7.62 17.04
C ASN A 311 7.07 -8.98 16.81
N GLU A 312 6.85 -9.58 15.67
CA GLU A 312 7.54 -10.80 15.27
C GLU A 312 8.99 -10.50 14.84
N THR A 313 9.85 -11.51 14.95
CA THR A 313 11.21 -11.46 14.40
C THR A 313 11.16 -11.53 12.88
N GLU A 314 12.22 -11.10 12.21
CA GLU A 314 12.35 -11.21 10.75
C GLU A 314 12.06 -12.63 10.23
N LEU A 315 12.46 -13.64 10.99
CA LEU A 315 12.27 -15.05 10.64
C LEU A 315 10.82 -15.52 10.76
N ASN A 316 9.98 -14.81 11.49
CA ASN A 316 8.58 -15.17 11.74
C ASN A 316 7.58 -14.21 11.10
N ALA A 317 8.00 -13.00 10.77
CA ALA A 317 7.12 -11.98 10.22
C ALA A 317 6.72 -12.24 8.77
N SER A 318 5.44 -12.06 8.46
CA SER A 318 4.99 -11.94 7.06
C SER A 318 5.32 -10.53 6.56
N ILE A 319 5.97 -10.46 5.39
CA ILE A 319 6.48 -9.21 4.82
C ILE A 319 5.89 -9.01 3.43
N TYR A 320 5.45 -7.80 3.15
CA TYR A 320 4.93 -7.39 1.85
C TYR A 320 5.84 -6.33 1.24
N ALA A 321 6.16 -6.50 -0.04
CA ALA A 321 6.99 -5.58 -0.81
C ALA A 321 6.39 -5.33 -2.18
N SER A 322 6.21 -4.07 -2.55
CA SER A 322 5.87 -3.73 -3.92
C SER A 322 7.11 -3.37 -4.72
N MET A 323 7.26 -4.03 -5.84
CA MET A 323 8.39 -3.84 -6.75
C MET A 323 7.95 -3.19 -8.04
N GLY A 324 8.80 -2.33 -8.56
CA GLY A 324 8.64 -1.73 -9.86
C GLY A 324 9.97 -1.49 -10.56
N PHE A 325 9.88 -1.01 -11.78
CA PHE A 325 11.02 -0.65 -12.60
C PHE A 325 10.75 0.68 -13.29
N LYS A 326 11.68 1.60 -13.17
CA LYS A 326 11.63 2.87 -13.88
C LYS A 326 12.79 2.93 -14.88
N GLY A 327 12.48 2.77 -16.16
CA GLY A 327 13.44 3.02 -17.22
C GLY A 327 13.23 2.16 -18.47
N SER A 328 13.66 2.71 -19.59
CA SER A 328 13.67 2.08 -20.92
C SER A 328 15.00 1.37 -21.22
N GLY A 329 15.73 0.96 -20.20
CA GLY A 329 17.02 0.32 -20.37
C GLY A 329 16.87 -1.09 -20.94
N SER A 330 17.66 -1.43 -21.95
CA SER A 330 17.75 -2.74 -22.58
C SER A 330 18.40 -3.81 -21.67
N SER A 331 18.10 -3.79 -20.38
CA SER A 331 18.56 -4.85 -19.48
C SER A 331 17.74 -6.11 -19.73
N THR A 332 18.38 -7.11 -20.31
CA THR A 332 17.81 -8.45 -20.57
C THR A 332 17.45 -9.21 -19.28
N SER A 333 17.71 -8.63 -18.12
CA SER A 333 17.46 -9.23 -16.81
C SER A 333 16.18 -8.75 -16.11
N VAL A 334 15.45 -7.77 -16.68
CA VAL A 334 14.22 -7.27 -16.12
C VAL A 334 13.02 -7.96 -16.75
N SER A 335 12.23 -8.66 -15.93
CA SER A 335 10.92 -9.18 -16.34
C SER A 335 9.81 -8.31 -15.78
N TYR A 336 8.89 -7.88 -16.65
CA TYR A 336 7.67 -7.19 -16.25
C TYR A 336 6.77 -8.07 -15.39
N ASP A 337 6.88 -9.39 -15.50
CA ASP A 337 6.13 -10.33 -14.67
C ASP A 337 6.51 -10.25 -13.18
N ASN A 338 7.67 -9.68 -12.87
CA ASN A 338 8.13 -9.49 -11.51
C ASN A 338 7.65 -8.15 -10.89
N ILE A 339 7.07 -7.25 -11.69
CA ILE A 339 6.51 -5.99 -11.18
C ILE A 339 5.20 -6.28 -10.44
N GLY A 340 5.03 -5.70 -9.26
CA GLY A 340 3.82 -5.81 -8.47
C GLY A 340 4.08 -6.06 -7.00
N LEU A 341 3.04 -6.53 -6.31
CA LEU A 341 3.09 -6.85 -4.89
C LEU A 341 3.56 -8.28 -4.67
N TRP A 342 4.52 -8.43 -3.78
CA TRP A 342 5.09 -9.70 -3.35
C TRP A 342 4.96 -9.85 -1.86
N SER A 343 4.79 -11.07 -1.40
CA SER A 343 4.79 -11.41 0.02
C SER A 343 5.77 -12.53 0.34
N TYR A 344 6.36 -12.42 1.51
CA TYR A 344 7.18 -13.44 2.13
C TYR A 344 6.45 -14.01 3.35
N TYR A 345 6.27 -15.32 3.37
CA TYR A 345 5.72 -16.04 4.51
C TYR A 345 6.78 -16.98 5.08
N PRO A 346 7.20 -16.77 6.33
CA PRO A 346 8.29 -17.56 6.95
C PRO A 346 8.04 -19.06 6.92
N ALA A 347 6.82 -19.48 7.18
CA ALA A 347 6.44 -20.90 7.16
C ALA A 347 6.68 -21.59 5.79
N ARG A 348 6.76 -20.81 4.71
CA ARG A 348 7.02 -21.29 3.34
C ARG A 348 8.44 -21.00 2.89
N GLY A 349 9.13 -20.05 3.54
CA GLY A 349 10.52 -19.69 3.28
C GLY A 349 10.78 -19.10 1.89
N ASN A 350 9.76 -18.57 1.22
CA ASN A 350 9.88 -18.03 -0.13
C ASN A 350 9.03 -16.77 -0.34
N TRP A 351 9.41 -15.99 -1.34
CA TRP A 351 8.63 -14.90 -1.87
C TRP A 351 7.71 -15.40 -2.98
N ASN A 352 6.47 -14.95 -2.97
CA ASN A 352 5.53 -15.18 -4.07
C ASN A 352 4.74 -13.90 -4.38
N ARG A 353 4.27 -13.82 -5.62
CA ARG A 353 3.42 -12.72 -6.06
C ARG A 353 2.02 -12.84 -5.43
N GLU A 354 1.46 -11.71 -5.03
CA GLU A 354 0.10 -11.59 -4.53
C GLU A 354 -0.93 -11.44 -5.64
#